data_76ad672e809a8b31283c2dc8cd6ce319
#
_entry.id   76ad672e809a8b31283c2dc8cd6ce319
#
_cell.length_a   1.000
_cell.length_b   1.000
_cell.length_c   1.000
_cell.angle_alpha   90.00
_cell.angle_beta   90.00
_cell.angle_gamma   90.00
#
_symmetry.space_group_name_H-M   'P 1'
#
loop_
_entity.id
_entity.type
_entity.pdbx_description
1 polymer ?
#
loop_
_entity_poly.entity_id
_entity_poly.type
_entity_poly.pdbx_seq_one_letter_code
_entity_poly.pdbx_strand_id
1 'polypeptide(L)'
;MKKNLVLLALGALTFVSCQTQPKEDYSWIKKGLDAASAQLQLTAEEISSTNMLPRSIRTGYDMNFLCRQLERDSLTFKDSLRAQPTADQLGKRRLCSVYDWTSGFYPGSLWYAYELTGNDTLKTWAIQYTNLLNPVRYYTGTHDLGF
;
A
#
# COMPACT_ATOMS: atom_id res chain seq x y z
N MET A 1 -23.33 -65.47 19.31
CA MET A 1 -22.13 -64.58 19.52
C MET A 1 -21.44 -64.05 18.27
N LYS A 2 -21.93 -64.24 17.03
CA LYS A 2 -21.28 -63.76 15.77
C LYS A 2 -21.85 -62.44 15.22
N LYS A 3 -22.99 -61.96 15.70
CA LYS A 3 -23.64 -60.71 15.20
C LYS A 3 -23.09 -59.43 15.82
N ASN A 4 -22.47 -59.48 16.99
CA ASN A 4 -21.94 -58.26 17.68
C ASN A 4 -20.52 -57.88 17.22
N LEU A 5 -19.82 -58.80 16.54
CA LEU A 5 -18.46 -58.52 16.06
C LEU A 5 -18.46 -57.65 14.77
N VAL A 6 -19.53 -57.77 13.95
CA VAL A 6 -19.67 -57.03 12.71
C VAL A 6 -20.01 -55.55 12.95
N LEU A 7 -20.78 -55.26 14.02
CA LEU A 7 -21.12 -53.88 14.38
C LEU A 7 -19.94 -53.09 14.98
N LEU A 8 -19.01 -53.78 15.65
CA LEU A 8 -17.77 -53.12 16.14
C LEU A 8 -16.77 -52.81 15.03
N ALA A 9 -16.75 -53.61 13.94
CA ALA A 9 -15.89 -53.35 12.79
C ALA A 9 -16.39 -52.20 11.90
N LEU A 10 -17.71 -51.94 11.81
CA LEU A 10 -18.25 -50.79 11.09
C LEU A 10 -18.06 -49.46 11.84
N GLY A 11 -18.05 -49.50 13.19
CA GLY A 11 -17.83 -48.31 14.01
C GLY A 11 -16.37 -47.77 13.96
N ALA A 12 -15.40 -48.65 13.69
CA ALA A 12 -13.98 -48.28 13.63
C ALA A 12 -13.57 -47.61 12.30
N LEU A 13 -14.38 -47.74 11.25
CA LEU A 13 -14.09 -47.18 9.93
C LEU A 13 -14.51 -45.71 9.76
N THR A 14 -15.30 -45.17 10.70
CA THR A 14 -15.79 -43.79 10.60
C THR A 14 -14.86 -42.74 11.24
N PHE A 15 -13.79 -43.15 11.93
CA PHE A 15 -12.87 -42.24 12.61
C PHE A 15 -11.59 -41.91 11.81
N VAL A 16 -11.42 -42.40 10.60
CA VAL A 16 -10.18 -42.19 9.80
C VAL A 16 -10.32 -41.03 8.81
N SER A 17 -11.37 -40.21 8.87
CA SER A 17 -11.54 -39.06 7.94
C SER A 17 -11.33 -37.69 8.61
N CYS A 18 -10.50 -37.61 9.66
CA CYS A 18 -9.86 -36.33 9.96
C CYS A 18 -8.60 -36.23 9.10
N GLN A 19 -8.79 -35.91 7.81
CA GLN A 19 -7.70 -35.38 7.00
C GLN A 19 -7.29 -34.08 7.67
N THR A 20 -6.10 -34.06 8.32
CA THR A 20 -5.44 -32.84 8.71
C THR A 20 -5.26 -32.02 7.44
N GLN A 21 -6.06 -30.97 7.29
CA GLN A 21 -5.87 -29.98 6.23
C GLN A 21 -4.38 -29.57 6.26
N PRO A 22 -3.71 -29.56 5.11
CA PRO A 22 -2.32 -29.09 5.09
C PRO A 22 -2.29 -27.69 5.69
N LYS A 23 -1.43 -27.51 6.70
CA LYS A 23 -1.26 -26.21 7.36
C LYS A 23 -0.78 -25.22 6.31
N GLU A 24 -1.63 -24.25 5.96
CA GLU A 24 -1.27 -23.24 4.97
C GLU A 24 0.00 -22.49 5.43
N ASP A 25 0.94 -22.34 4.53
CA ASP A 25 2.17 -21.59 4.78
C ASP A 25 1.94 -20.10 4.49
N TYR A 26 1.80 -19.32 5.55
CA TYR A 26 1.65 -17.86 5.47
C TYR A 26 2.98 -17.10 5.60
N SER A 27 4.12 -17.78 5.51
CA SER A 27 5.43 -17.13 5.64
C SER A 27 5.68 -16.03 4.61
N TRP A 28 5.05 -16.11 3.44
CA TRP A 28 5.11 -15.10 2.40
C TRP A 28 4.45 -13.78 2.82
N ILE A 29 3.39 -13.84 3.66
CA ILE A 29 2.72 -12.63 4.19
C ILE A 29 3.72 -11.84 5.04
N LYS A 30 4.43 -12.53 5.95
CA LYS A 30 5.45 -11.89 6.78
C LYS A 30 6.55 -11.24 5.93
N LYS A 31 7.07 -11.96 4.93
CA LYS A 31 8.10 -11.42 4.04
C LYS A 31 7.60 -10.17 3.28
N GLY A 32 6.36 -10.22 2.78
CA GLY A 32 5.74 -9.08 2.11
C GLY A 32 5.58 -7.88 3.03
N LEU A 33 5.14 -8.11 4.27
CA LEU A 33 4.98 -7.07 5.28
C LEU A 33 6.32 -6.43 5.69
N ASP A 34 7.35 -7.26 5.90
CA ASP A 34 8.70 -6.78 6.22
C ASP A 34 9.24 -5.89 5.09
N ALA A 35 9.10 -6.33 3.83
CA ALA A 35 9.51 -5.55 2.67
C ALA A 35 8.73 -4.24 2.52
N ALA A 36 7.41 -4.27 2.69
CA ALA A 36 6.56 -3.08 2.62
C ALA A 36 6.92 -2.08 3.73
N SER A 37 7.13 -2.56 4.96
CA SER A 37 7.53 -1.74 6.11
C SER A 37 8.87 -1.04 5.88
N ALA A 38 9.86 -1.77 5.35
CA ALA A 38 11.16 -1.21 4.99
C ALA A 38 11.02 -0.11 3.92
N GLN A 39 10.21 -0.33 2.89
CA GLN A 39 9.96 0.68 1.84
C GLN A 39 9.24 1.92 2.37
N LEU A 40 8.30 1.76 3.30
CA LEU A 40 7.63 2.88 3.95
C LEU A 40 8.61 3.72 4.78
N GLN A 41 9.50 3.09 5.55
CA GLN A 41 10.53 3.77 6.34
C GLN A 41 11.52 4.54 5.44
N LEU A 42 12.08 3.89 4.43
CA LEU A 42 12.96 4.53 3.46
C LEU A 42 12.30 5.73 2.78
N THR A 43 11.00 5.61 2.48
CA THR A 43 10.23 6.71 1.91
C THR A 43 10.13 7.87 2.90
N ALA A 44 9.82 7.58 4.17
CA ALA A 44 9.71 8.60 5.22
C ALA A 44 11.02 9.37 5.40
N GLU A 45 12.13 8.66 5.45
CA GLU A 45 13.47 9.24 5.59
C GLU A 45 13.81 10.15 4.39
N GLU A 46 13.56 9.67 3.16
CA GLU A 46 13.87 10.41 1.93
C GLU A 46 13.12 11.74 1.84
N ILE A 47 11.84 11.77 2.26
CA ILE A 47 11.00 12.95 2.13
C ILE A 47 10.88 13.77 3.43
N SER A 48 11.55 13.37 4.50
CA SER A 48 11.41 13.95 5.85
C SER A 48 11.69 15.45 5.93
N SER A 49 12.53 15.97 5.03
CA SER A 49 12.86 17.40 4.94
C SER A 49 11.82 18.19 4.13
N THR A 50 10.81 17.53 3.57
CA THR A 50 9.77 18.16 2.76
C THR A 50 8.45 18.22 3.53
N ASN A 51 7.58 19.17 3.18
CA ASN A 51 6.18 19.22 3.64
C ASN A 51 5.27 18.58 2.58
N MET A 52 5.73 17.53 1.93
CA MET A 52 5.01 16.86 0.86
C MET A 52 4.84 15.37 1.16
N LEU A 53 3.93 14.74 0.45
CA LEU A 53 3.57 13.34 0.60
C LEU A 53 3.89 12.56 -0.68
N PRO A 54 4.26 11.28 -0.58
CA PRO A 54 4.51 10.47 -1.77
C PRO A 54 3.18 10.13 -2.45
N ARG A 55 3.13 10.34 -3.75
CA ARG A 55 1.98 10.03 -4.59
C ARG A 55 2.18 8.79 -5.46
N SER A 56 3.31 8.73 -6.14
CA SER A 56 3.66 7.64 -7.06
C SER A 56 5.16 7.61 -7.32
N ILE A 57 5.60 6.63 -8.09
CA ILE A 57 6.98 6.57 -8.61
C ILE A 57 6.94 6.99 -10.07
N ARG A 58 7.95 7.74 -10.52
CA ARG A 58 8.12 8.09 -11.93
C ARG A 58 8.52 6.84 -12.71
N THR A 59 7.62 6.37 -13.53
CA THR A 59 7.87 5.31 -14.49
C THR A 59 8.12 5.91 -15.87
N GLY A 60 8.77 5.17 -16.78
CA GLY A 60 9.02 5.65 -18.15
C GLY A 60 7.75 5.94 -18.96
N TYR A 61 6.57 5.63 -18.40
CA TYR A 61 5.28 5.86 -19.04
C TYR A 61 4.26 6.36 -18.01
N ASP A 62 4.17 7.67 -17.84
CA ASP A 62 3.13 8.27 -17.00
C ASP A 62 2.00 8.82 -17.88
N MET A 63 1.07 7.94 -18.28
CA MET A 63 -0.07 8.31 -19.11
C MET A 63 -0.94 9.40 -18.48
N ASN A 64 -1.09 9.40 -17.15
CA ASN A 64 -1.88 10.42 -16.45
C ASN A 64 -1.20 11.80 -16.49
N PHE A 65 0.13 11.82 -16.47
CA PHE A 65 0.87 13.07 -16.64
C PHE A 65 0.75 13.58 -18.08
N LEU A 66 0.88 12.68 -19.04
CA LEU A 66 0.72 13.00 -20.47
C LEU A 66 -0.67 13.57 -20.79
N CYS A 67 -1.73 12.89 -20.34
CA CYS A 67 -3.10 13.34 -20.60
C CYS A 67 -3.38 14.72 -19.97
N ARG A 68 -2.94 14.93 -18.71
CA ARG A 68 -3.15 16.24 -18.04
C ARG A 68 -2.35 17.37 -18.64
N GLN A 69 -1.16 17.12 -19.19
CA GLN A 69 -0.41 18.14 -19.93
C GLN A 69 -1.04 18.46 -21.25
N LEU A 70 -1.52 17.44 -22.00
CA LEU A 70 -2.24 17.64 -23.23
C LEU A 70 -3.52 18.50 -23.04
N GLU A 71 -4.28 18.22 -21.98
CA GLU A 71 -5.50 18.96 -21.65
C GLU A 71 -5.21 20.41 -21.20
N ARG A 72 -4.20 20.59 -20.36
CA ARG A 72 -3.88 21.90 -19.76
C ARG A 72 -3.22 22.87 -20.72
N ASP A 73 -2.30 22.39 -21.51
CA ASP A 73 -1.38 23.23 -22.26
C ASP A 73 -1.66 23.20 -23.77
N SER A 74 -2.76 22.55 -24.20
CA SER A 74 -3.09 22.31 -25.61
C SER A 74 -1.90 21.75 -26.41
N LEU A 75 -1.06 20.94 -25.76
CA LEU A 75 0.13 20.37 -26.35
C LEU A 75 -0.24 19.25 -27.33
N THR A 76 0.56 19.14 -28.37
CA THR A 76 0.46 18.00 -29.28
C THR A 76 1.02 16.73 -28.63
N PHE A 77 0.61 15.57 -29.11
CA PHE A 77 1.18 14.28 -28.67
C PHE A 77 2.71 14.26 -28.77
N LYS A 78 3.29 14.95 -29.76
CA LYS A 78 4.73 15.06 -29.95
C LYS A 78 5.40 15.86 -28.85
N ASP A 79 4.76 16.92 -28.38
CA ASP A 79 5.29 17.75 -27.27
C ASP A 79 5.15 17.00 -25.93
N SER A 80 4.10 16.23 -25.75
CA SER A 80 3.92 15.39 -24.57
C SER A 80 4.96 14.27 -24.46
N LEU A 81 5.43 13.72 -25.58
CA LEU A 81 6.56 12.77 -25.59
C LEU A 81 7.87 13.40 -25.14
N ARG A 82 8.07 14.70 -25.41
CA ARG A 82 9.26 15.44 -24.94
C ARG A 82 9.22 15.75 -23.45
N ALA A 83 8.03 15.78 -22.85
CA ALA A 83 7.84 16.00 -21.42
C ALA A 83 8.00 14.72 -20.57
N GLN A 84 8.46 13.63 -21.17
CA GLN A 84 8.70 12.39 -20.41
C GLN A 84 9.84 12.58 -19.41
N PRO A 85 9.79 11.87 -18.27
CA PRO A 85 10.86 11.92 -17.29
C PRO A 85 12.19 11.51 -17.95
N THR A 86 13.23 12.27 -17.66
CA THR A 86 14.60 11.92 -18.03
C THR A 86 15.08 10.66 -17.30
N ALA A 87 16.11 10.01 -17.79
CA ALA A 87 16.62 8.77 -17.20
C ALA A 87 16.98 8.92 -15.71
N ASP A 88 17.47 10.09 -15.31
CA ASP A 88 17.79 10.42 -13.91
C ASP A 88 16.54 10.66 -13.04
N GLN A 89 15.39 10.88 -13.65
CA GLN A 89 14.11 11.03 -12.95
C GLN A 89 13.35 9.72 -12.80
N LEU A 90 13.69 8.70 -13.57
CA LEU A 90 13.06 7.38 -13.48
C LEU A 90 13.30 6.76 -12.10
N GLY A 91 12.28 6.12 -11.55
CA GLY A 91 12.33 5.51 -10.22
C GLY A 91 12.23 6.50 -9.05
N LYS A 92 12.38 7.81 -9.28
CA LYS A 92 12.19 8.80 -8.21
C LYS A 92 10.71 8.97 -7.87
N ARG A 93 10.46 9.30 -6.61
CA ARG A 93 9.10 9.55 -6.13
C ARG A 93 8.53 10.84 -6.72
N ARG A 94 7.27 10.77 -7.10
CA ARG A 94 6.46 11.96 -7.32
C ARG A 94 5.79 12.32 -6.00
N LEU A 95 5.99 13.55 -5.58
CA LEU A 95 5.38 14.07 -4.36
C LEU A 95 4.14 14.88 -4.69
N CYS A 96 3.24 14.98 -3.74
CA CYS A 96 2.04 15.82 -3.80
C CYS A 96 1.90 16.69 -2.55
N SER A 97 1.12 17.74 -2.66
CA SER A 97 0.77 18.57 -1.51
C SER A 97 -0.24 17.87 -0.61
N VAL A 98 -0.43 18.39 0.59
CA VAL A 98 -1.45 17.90 1.53
C VAL A 98 -2.88 18.02 0.99
N TYR A 99 -3.12 18.88 0.01
CA TYR A 99 -4.42 19.07 -0.65
C TYR A 99 -4.66 18.13 -1.85
N ASP A 100 -3.77 17.21 -2.12
CA ASP A 100 -3.97 16.18 -3.15
C ASP A 100 -4.86 15.07 -2.56
N TRP A 101 -5.81 14.58 -3.32
CA TRP A 101 -6.75 13.53 -2.89
C TRP A 101 -6.07 12.22 -2.43
N THR A 102 -4.81 12.02 -2.81
CA THR A 102 -4.02 10.85 -2.39
C THR A 102 -3.25 11.08 -1.09
N SER A 103 -3.29 12.27 -0.52
CA SER A 103 -2.41 12.68 0.59
C SER A 103 -2.55 11.80 1.85
N GLY A 104 -3.75 11.31 2.14
CA GLY A 104 -4.03 10.44 3.29
C GLY A 104 -3.52 8.99 3.15
N PHE A 105 -3.22 8.52 1.95
CA PHE A 105 -2.85 7.12 1.73
C PHE A 105 -1.52 6.73 2.38
N TYR A 106 -0.55 7.62 2.35
CA TYR A 106 0.75 7.33 2.91
C TYR A 106 0.74 7.24 4.45
N PRO A 107 0.23 8.22 5.19
CA PRO A 107 0.09 8.08 6.64
C PRO A 107 -0.81 6.89 7.03
N GLY A 108 -1.87 6.62 6.29
CA GLY A 108 -2.71 5.44 6.49
C GLY A 108 -1.92 4.13 6.36
N SER A 109 -1.07 4.03 5.33
CA SER A 109 -0.20 2.86 5.13
C SER A 109 0.81 2.68 6.26
N LEU A 110 1.36 3.78 6.82
CA LEU A 110 2.26 3.74 7.98
C LEU A 110 1.54 3.23 9.23
N TRP A 111 0.29 3.66 9.47
CA TRP A 111 -0.53 3.17 10.58
C TRP A 111 -0.82 1.68 10.46
N TYR A 112 -1.24 1.19 9.28
CA TYR A 112 -1.47 -0.23 9.06
C TYR A 112 -0.19 -1.06 9.25
N ALA A 113 0.94 -0.58 8.74
CA ALA A 113 2.21 -1.27 8.92
C ALA A 113 2.61 -1.31 10.41
N TYR A 114 2.37 -0.24 11.17
CA TYR A 114 2.57 -0.25 12.62
C TYR A 114 1.67 -1.27 13.33
N GLU A 115 0.37 -1.29 13.04
CA GLU A 115 -0.57 -2.24 13.65
C GLU A 115 -0.18 -3.70 13.40
N LEU A 116 0.32 -3.99 12.19
CA LEU A 116 0.68 -5.35 11.79
C LEU A 116 2.07 -5.79 12.30
N THR A 117 2.97 -4.84 12.59
CA THR A 117 4.36 -5.16 12.97
C THR A 117 4.73 -4.81 14.41
N GLY A 118 4.00 -3.88 15.03
CA GLY A 118 4.37 -3.28 16.32
C GLY A 118 5.62 -2.39 16.27
N ASN A 119 6.07 -1.97 15.07
CA ASN A 119 7.30 -1.19 14.92
C ASN A 119 7.08 0.29 15.25
N ASP A 120 7.62 0.74 16.38
CA ASP A 120 7.45 2.12 16.87
C ASP A 120 8.06 3.19 15.94
N THR A 121 9.02 2.85 15.10
CA THR A 121 9.53 3.77 14.08
C THR A 121 8.46 4.10 13.06
N LEU A 122 7.69 3.11 12.61
CA LEU A 122 6.54 3.33 11.72
C LEU A 122 5.47 4.19 12.38
N LYS A 123 5.19 3.98 13.68
CA LYS A 123 4.28 4.81 14.45
C LYS A 123 4.73 6.27 14.50
N THR A 124 6.00 6.50 14.75
CA THR A 124 6.58 7.86 14.78
C THR A 124 6.36 8.57 13.46
N TRP A 125 6.65 7.91 12.35
CA TRP A 125 6.41 8.44 11.01
C TRP A 125 4.91 8.63 10.73
N ALA A 126 4.07 7.68 11.14
CA ALA A 126 2.61 7.79 10.98
C ALA A 126 2.06 9.04 11.67
N ILE A 127 2.47 9.30 12.91
CA ILE A 127 2.10 10.50 13.65
C ILE A 127 2.56 11.77 12.91
N GLN A 128 3.81 11.81 12.49
CA GLN A 128 4.38 12.98 11.80
C GLN A 128 3.61 13.30 10.52
N TYR A 129 3.39 12.32 9.64
CA TYR A 129 2.70 12.54 8.37
C TYR A 129 1.19 12.74 8.53
N THR A 130 0.57 12.19 9.57
CA THR A 130 -0.82 12.52 9.93
C THR A 130 -0.94 13.98 10.38
N ASN A 131 0.00 14.46 11.20
CA ASN A 131 0.00 15.85 11.64
C ASN A 131 0.22 16.84 10.48
N LEU A 132 0.95 16.44 9.45
CA LEU A 132 1.12 17.23 8.24
C LEU A 132 -0.22 17.52 7.54
N LEU A 133 -1.21 16.63 7.69
CA LEU A 133 -2.55 16.79 7.11
C LEU A 133 -3.48 17.72 7.92
N ASN A 134 -3.07 18.25 9.07
CA ASN A 134 -3.92 19.14 9.89
C ASN A 134 -4.57 20.30 9.10
N PRO A 135 -3.91 20.96 8.12
CA PRO A 135 -4.53 22.02 7.34
C PRO A 135 -5.74 21.55 6.52
N VAL A 136 -5.79 20.26 6.15
CA VAL A 136 -6.86 19.69 5.31
C VAL A 136 -8.12 19.43 6.13
N ARG A 137 -8.02 19.31 7.45
CA ARG A 137 -9.14 19.01 8.35
C ARG A 137 -10.34 19.94 8.18
N TYR A 138 -10.09 21.19 7.80
CA TYR A 138 -11.13 22.22 7.62
C TYR A 138 -11.25 22.66 6.15
N TYR A 139 -10.65 21.92 5.24
CA TYR A 139 -10.67 22.26 3.82
C TYR A 139 -12.00 21.86 3.19
N THR A 140 -12.70 22.84 2.64
CA THR A 140 -14.03 22.66 2.01
C THR A 140 -13.98 22.73 0.48
N GLY A 141 -12.81 22.86 -0.11
CA GLY A 141 -12.61 23.00 -1.57
C GLY A 141 -12.63 21.70 -2.36
N THR A 142 -13.02 20.60 -1.72
CA THR A 142 -13.15 19.29 -2.37
C THR A 142 -14.54 18.71 -2.14
N HIS A 143 -14.98 17.84 -3.07
CA HIS A 143 -16.19 17.05 -2.93
C HIS A 143 -15.92 15.67 -2.31
N ASP A 144 -14.65 15.29 -2.12
CA ASP A 144 -14.26 14.03 -1.52
C ASP A 144 -14.27 14.14 0.01
N LEU A 145 -15.08 13.31 0.66
CA LEU A 145 -15.19 13.26 2.14
C LEU A 145 -14.12 12.39 2.79
N GLY A 146 -13.20 11.85 2.03
CA GLY A 146 -12.16 10.92 2.49
C GLY A 146 -10.74 11.49 2.45
N PHE A 147 -10.62 12.79 2.45
CA PHE A 147 -9.32 13.48 2.49
C PHE A 147 -8.59 13.21 3.78
#